data_ca6757d579804e950a96ef6f7477b932
#
_entry.id   ca6757d579804e950a96ef6f7477b932
#
_cell.length_a   1.000
_cell.length_b   1.000
_cell.length_c   1.000
_cell.angle_alpha   90.00
_cell.angle_beta   90.00
_cell.angle_gamma   90.00
#
_symmetry.space_group_name_H-M   'P 1'
#
loop_
_entity.id
_entity.type
_entity.pdbx_description
1 polymer ?
#
loop_
_entity_poly.entity_id
_entity_poly.type
_entity_poly.pdbx_seq_one_letter_code
_entity_poly.pdbx_strand_id
1 'polypeptide(L)'
;NIYSASAKIKILDKKEASLELPSASDLFSNNKINLENEIELLSSYTILNKVIEKQNLNASFYSVGDIMTTRTAHFPFDFEQVISNDSIEEELAFEIYFNDEGIKINDINSDTTYLFNTYSTYTIPHSLPFNIRWNKTSVSSTADENYKVIFSTTKNTVSRLKKSLS
;
A
#
# COMPACT_ATOMS: atom_id res chain seq x y z
N ASN A 1 -5.35 28.87 15.03
CA ASN A 1 -4.93 27.49 14.73
C ASN A 1 -4.89 26.72 16.04
N ILE A 2 -5.74 25.70 16.18
CA ILE A 2 -5.76 24.82 17.35
C ILE A 2 -4.97 23.57 16.95
N TYR A 3 -3.86 23.33 17.64
CA TYR A 3 -3.05 22.13 17.47
C TYR A 3 -3.35 21.17 18.61
N SER A 4 -3.58 19.88 18.29
CA SER A 4 -3.71 18.80 19.26
C SER A 4 -2.57 17.82 19.07
N ALA A 5 -1.88 17.46 20.15
CA ALA A 5 -0.86 16.43 20.16
C ALA A 5 -1.23 15.39 21.23
N SER A 6 -1.08 14.10 20.90
CA SER A 6 -1.23 13.00 21.84
C SER A 6 0.03 12.15 21.85
N ALA A 7 0.44 11.70 23.03
CA ALA A 7 1.56 10.78 23.20
C ALA A 7 1.10 9.58 24.03
N LYS A 8 1.53 8.38 23.62
CA LYS A 8 1.34 7.13 24.37
C LYS A 8 2.69 6.67 24.92
N ILE A 9 2.72 6.35 26.20
CA ILE A 9 3.91 5.89 26.89
C ILE A 9 3.70 4.44 27.29
N LYS A 10 4.60 3.56 26.85
CA LYS A 10 4.63 2.16 27.31
C LYS A 10 5.41 2.08 28.60
N ILE A 11 4.76 1.68 29.67
CA ILE A 11 5.40 1.38 30.96
C ILE A 11 5.76 -0.10 30.94
N LEU A 12 7.06 -0.38 31.02
CA LEU A 12 7.57 -1.75 31.22
C LEU A 12 7.73 -1.98 32.71
N ASP A 13 6.87 -2.78 33.31
CA ASP A 13 7.06 -3.25 34.66
C ASP A 13 8.28 -4.17 34.71
N LYS A 14 9.37 -3.69 35.30
CA LYS A 14 10.46 -4.56 35.74
C LYS A 14 9.97 -5.31 36.98
N LYS A 15 9.40 -6.49 36.80
CA LYS A 15 9.29 -7.44 37.94
C LYS A 15 10.70 -7.82 38.35
N GLU A 16 11.10 -7.39 39.56
CA GLU A 16 12.25 -7.96 40.24
C GLU A 16 12.07 -9.47 40.28
N ALA A 17 13.12 -10.19 39.93
CA ALA A 17 13.14 -11.65 39.90
C ALA A 17 12.96 -12.23 41.31
N SER A 18 11.72 -12.38 41.75
CA SER A 18 11.40 -13.29 42.82
C SER A 18 11.11 -14.66 42.21
N LEU A 19 11.80 -15.70 42.72
CA LEU A 19 11.67 -17.11 42.30
C LEU A 19 10.35 -17.74 42.75
N GLU A 20 9.27 -16.98 42.81
CA GLU A 20 7.93 -17.51 43.06
C GLU A 20 7.30 -17.94 41.73
N LEU A 21 6.91 -19.20 41.66
CA LEU A 21 6.20 -19.76 40.49
C LEU A 21 4.91 -18.95 40.30
N PRO A 22 4.70 -18.34 39.13
CA PRO A 22 3.50 -17.56 38.86
C PRO A 22 2.26 -18.43 39.01
N SER A 23 1.23 -17.92 39.67
CA SER A 23 -0.08 -18.62 39.75
C SER A 23 -0.69 -18.71 38.33
N ALA A 24 -1.58 -19.68 38.11
CA ALA A 24 -2.27 -19.82 36.84
C ALA A 24 -3.03 -18.52 36.45
N SER A 25 -3.59 -17.80 37.46
CA SER A 25 -4.23 -16.51 37.24
C SER A 25 -3.27 -15.41 36.79
N ASP A 26 -2.03 -15.43 37.26
CA ASP A 26 -1.00 -14.45 36.85
C ASP A 26 -0.54 -14.70 35.41
N LEU A 27 -0.49 -15.96 34.98
CA LEU A 27 -0.18 -16.32 33.60
C LEU A 27 -1.26 -15.82 32.64
N PHE A 28 -2.52 -15.95 33.02
CA PHE A 28 -3.64 -15.48 32.15
C PHE A 28 -3.78 -13.96 32.15
N SER A 29 -3.60 -13.28 33.28
CA SER A 29 -3.67 -11.82 33.35
C SER A 29 -2.48 -11.14 32.66
N ASN A 30 -1.29 -11.69 32.82
CA ASN A 30 -0.08 -11.16 32.14
C ASN A 30 -0.16 -11.35 30.62
N ASN A 31 -0.73 -12.47 30.13
CA ASN A 31 -0.93 -12.68 28.70
C ASN A 31 -1.92 -11.68 28.09
N LYS A 32 -2.99 -11.32 28.82
CA LYS A 32 -3.99 -10.35 28.33
C LYS A 32 -3.42 -8.95 28.22
N ILE A 33 -2.63 -8.51 29.20
CA ILE A 33 -1.97 -7.19 29.19
C ILE A 33 -0.90 -7.15 28.09
N ASN A 34 -0.14 -8.23 27.88
CA ASN A 34 0.80 -8.31 26.77
C ASN A 34 0.13 -8.26 25.41
N LEU A 35 -0.99 -8.94 25.23
CA LEU A 35 -1.72 -8.96 23.96
C LEU A 35 -2.22 -7.56 23.57
N GLU A 36 -2.82 -6.82 24.51
CA GLU A 36 -3.27 -5.43 24.27
C GLU A 36 -2.08 -4.51 23.92
N ASN A 37 -0.97 -4.61 24.63
CA ASN A 37 0.25 -3.87 24.34
C ASN A 37 0.83 -4.23 22.97
N GLU A 38 0.80 -5.50 22.58
CA GLU A 38 1.27 -5.96 21.28
C GLU A 38 0.38 -5.45 20.16
N ILE A 39 -0.95 -5.47 20.31
CA ILE A 39 -1.89 -4.90 19.36
C ILE A 39 -1.66 -3.38 19.21
N GLU A 40 -1.48 -2.65 20.32
CA GLU A 40 -1.17 -1.22 20.25
C GLU A 40 0.16 -0.94 19.54
N LEU A 41 1.18 -1.76 19.81
CA LEU A 41 2.47 -1.66 19.16
C LEU A 41 2.33 -1.92 17.64
N LEU A 42 1.66 -3.00 17.26
CA LEU A 42 1.44 -3.34 15.84
C LEU A 42 0.61 -2.29 15.11
N SER A 43 -0.34 -1.66 15.79
CA SER A 43 -1.18 -0.59 15.24
C SER A 43 -0.50 0.81 15.32
N SER A 44 0.73 0.88 15.83
CA SER A 44 1.44 2.15 15.89
C SER A 44 1.74 2.71 14.51
N TYR A 45 1.70 4.05 14.37
CA TYR A 45 1.99 4.71 13.09
C TYR A 45 3.35 4.32 12.53
N THR A 46 4.38 4.25 13.38
CA THR A 46 5.75 3.93 12.97
C THR A 46 5.87 2.54 12.36
N ILE A 47 5.22 1.53 12.94
CA ILE A 47 5.27 0.16 12.42
C ILE A 47 4.46 0.07 11.13
N LEU A 48 3.25 0.62 11.11
CA LEU A 48 2.41 0.62 9.92
C LEU A 48 3.09 1.36 8.76
N ASN A 49 3.76 2.48 9.01
CA ASN A 49 4.53 3.18 7.99
C ASN A 49 5.63 2.30 7.38
N LYS A 50 6.43 1.62 8.21
CA LYS A 50 7.46 0.69 7.73
C LYS A 50 6.88 -0.47 6.92
N VAL A 51 5.71 -0.99 7.30
CA VAL A 51 5.02 -2.04 6.55
C VAL A 51 4.56 -1.51 5.19
N ILE A 52 3.98 -0.30 5.15
CA ILE A 52 3.55 0.36 3.92
C ILE A 52 4.72 0.54 2.96
N GLU A 53 5.84 1.07 3.44
CA GLU A 53 7.05 1.24 2.65
C GLU A 53 7.59 -0.09 2.10
N LYS A 54 7.73 -1.08 2.97
CA LYS A 54 8.32 -2.37 2.60
C LYS A 54 7.45 -3.18 1.63
N GLN A 55 6.14 -3.02 1.68
CA GLN A 55 5.17 -3.80 0.91
C GLN A 55 4.48 -2.97 -0.19
N ASN A 56 4.85 -1.70 -0.38
CA ASN A 56 4.20 -0.76 -1.32
C ASN A 56 2.67 -0.73 -1.20
N LEU A 57 2.15 -0.76 0.04
CA LEU A 57 0.70 -0.83 0.31
C LEU A 57 -0.05 0.47 0.00
N ASN A 58 0.66 1.54 -0.33
CA ASN A 58 0.11 2.80 -0.80
C ASN A 58 -0.44 2.70 -2.23
N ALA A 59 0.07 1.77 -3.06
CA ALA A 59 -0.46 1.52 -4.39
C ALA A 59 -1.64 0.54 -4.35
N SER A 60 -2.70 0.85 -5.09
CA SER A 60 -3.88 -0.02 -5.25
C SER A 60 -4.20 -0.16 -6.74
N PHE A 61 -4.48 -1.40 -7.16
CA PHE A 61 -4.73 -1.74 -8.56
C PHE A 61 -6.17 -2.16 -8.75
N TYR A 62 -6.73 -1.75 -9.89
CA TYR A 62 -8.10 -2.06 -10.26
C TYR A 62 -8.13 -2.50 -11.73
N SER A 63 -8.91 -3.52 -12.03
CA SER A 63 -9.32 -3.85 -13.38
C SER A 63 -10.57 -3.05 -13.71
N VAL A 64 -10.54 -2.34 -14.84
CA VAL A 64 -11.63 -1.48 -15.29
C VAL A 64 -12.38 -2.23 -16.39
N GLY A 65 -13.55 -2.75 -16.07
CA GLY A 65 -14.47 -3.33 -17.05
C GLY A 65 -15.57 -2.34 -17.44
N ASP A 66 -16.32 -2.67 -18.49
CA ASP A 66 -17.39 -1.81 -19.05
C ASP A 66 -18.50 -1.49 -18.04
N ILE A 67 -18.76 -2.40 -17.10
CA ILE A 67 -19.87 -2.26 -16.14
C ILE A 67 -19.34 -1.98 -14.73
N MET A 68 -18.17 -2.51 -14.36
CA MET A 68 -17.68 -2.47 -12.98
C MET A 68 -16.16 -2.39 -12.93
N THR A 69 -15.66 -1.56 -12.00
CA THR A 69 -14.23 -1.50 -11.64
C THR A 69 -14.01 -2.34 -10.38
N THR A 70 -13.12 -3.32 -10.47
CA THR A 70 -12.84 -4.27 -9.39
C THR A 70 -11.39 -4.18 -8.93
N ARG A 71 -11.17 -4.10 -7.62
CA ARG A 71 -9.82 -4.15 -7.07
C ARG A 71 -9.19 -5.50 -7.38
N THR A 72 -7.96 -5.50 -7.93
CA THR A 72 -7.23 -6.69 -8.30
C THR A 72 -5.85 -6.74 -7.66
N ALA A 73 -5.38 -7.96 -7.36
CA ALA A 73 -4.00 -8.23 -7.00
C ALA A 73 -3.24 -8.91 -8.17
N HIS A 74 -3.96 -9.25 -9.26
CA HIS A 74 -3.41 -9.91 -10.43
C HIS A 74 -3.56 -9.01 -11.64
N PHE A 75 -2.45 -8.66 -12.25
CA PHE A 75 -2.36 -7.86 -13.46
C PHE A 75 -1.24 -8.41 -14.34
N PRO A 76 -1.32 -8.25 -15.67
CA PRO A 76 -0.40 -8.89 -16.62
C PRO A 76 0.89 -8.08 -16.84
N PHE A 77 1.28 -7.25 -15.88
CA PHE A 77 2.49 -6.44 -15.97
C PHE A 77 3.27 -6.43 -14.66
N ASP A 78 4.58 -6.32 -14.79
CA ASP A 78 5.44 -6.03 -13.64
C ASP A 78 5.34 -4.54 -13.34
N PHE A 79 5.22 -4.22 -12.07
CA PHE A 79 5.08 -2.86 -11.58
C PHE A 79 6.16 -2.54 -10.55
N GLU A 80 6.80 -1.39 -10.73
CA GLU A 80 7.81 -0.88 -9.81
C GLU A 80 7.52 0.58 -9.48
N GLN A 81 7.28 0.88 -8.21
CA GLN A 81 7.17 2.26 -7.75
C GLN A 81 8.55 2.94 -7.73
N VAL A 82 8.67 4.10 -8.35
CA VAL A 82 9.95 4.84 -8.47
C VAL A 82 10.05 5.94 -7.42
N ILE A 83 8.94 6.57 -7.06
CA ILE A 83 8.93 7.61 -6.03
C ILE A 83 8.80 7.04 -4.63
N SER A 84 9.35 7.73 -3.64
CA SER A 84 9.15 7.36 -2.23
C SER A 84 7.72 7.65 -1.79
N ASN A 85 7.23 6.87 -0.81
CA ASN A 85 5.88 7.08 -0.25
C ASN A 85 5.71 8.46 0.39
N ASP A 86 6.78 9.03 0.94
CA ASP A 86 6.76 10.35 1.57
C ASP A 86 6.63 11.50 0.56
N SER A 87 6.96 11.24 -0.71
CA SER A 87 6.78 12.20 -1.80
C SER A 87 5.34 12.27 -2.33
N ILE A 88 4.44 11.40 -1.84
CA ILE A 88 3.03 11.38 -2.25
C ILE A 88 2.25 12.27 -1.28
N GLU A 89 2.14 13.55 -1.61
CA GLU A 89 1.44 14.55 -0.79
C GLU A 89 -0.07 14.49 -0.97
N GLU A 90 -0.55 14.07 -2.15
CA GLU A 90 -1.95 13.89 -2.49
C GLU A 90 -2.18 12.56 -3.21
N GLU A 91 -3.43 12.15 -3.38
CA GLU A 91 -3.77 10.93 -4.10
C GLU A 91 -3.48 11.11 -5.59
N LEU A 92 -2.67 10.20 -6.17
CA LEU A 92 -2.37 10.16 -7.60
C LEU A 92 -3.14 9.00 -8.24
N ALA A 93 -3.74 9.23 -9.39
CA ALA A 93 -4.53 8.23 -10.09
C ALA A 93 -4.18 8.17 -11.58
N PHE A 94 -3.92 6.96 -12.07
CA PHE A 94 -3.54 6.69 -13.45
C PHE A 94 -4.43 5.61 -14.05
N GLU A 95 -4.87 5.82 -15.28
CA GLU A 95 -5.50 4.79 -16.10
C GLU A 95 -4.51 4.26 -17.12
N ILE A 96 -4.44 2.95 -17.24
CA ILE A 96 -3.47 2.23 -18.06
C ILE A 96 -4.24 1.38 -19.04
N TYR A 97 -4.06 1.64 -20.31
CA TYR A 97 -4.70 0.94 -21.42
C TYR A 97 -3.64 0.15 -22.19
N PHE A 98 -3.90 -1.11 -22.40
CA PHE A 98 -3.08 -2.00 -23.19
C PHE A 98 -3.85 -2.40 -24.45
N ASN A 99 -3.23 -2.22 -25.61
CA ASN A 99 -3.76 -2.67 -26.89
C ASN A 99 -2.62 -3.16 -27.80
N ASP A 100 -2.94 -3.57 -29.00
CA ASP A 100 -1.94 -4.08 -29.96
C ASP A 100 -0.91 -3.03 -30.39
N GLU A 101 -1.22 -1.75 -30.26
CA GLU A 101 -0.35 -0.64 -30.64
C GLU A 101 0.66 -0.26 -29.54
N GLY A 102 0.33 -0.59 -28.27
CA GLY A 102 1.22 -0.26 -27.16
C GLY A 102 0.49 -0.02 -25.82
N ILE A 103 1.09 0.85 -25.02
CA ILE A 103 0.59 1.23 -23.70
C ILE A 103 0.24 2.71 -23.72
N LYS A 104 -0.99 3.04 -23.32
CA LYS A 104 -1.44 4.40 -23.06
C LYS A 104 -1.65 4.58 -21.57
N ILE A 105 -1.05 5.62 -20.98
CA ILE A 105 -1.21 5.97 -19.58
C ILE A 105 -1.82 7.38 -19.50
N ASN A 106 -2.98 7.49 -18.87
CA ASN A 106 -3.60 8.77 -18.57
C ASN A 106 -3.36 9.10 -17.09
N ASP A 107 -2.71 10.21 -16.82
CA ASP A 107 -2.69 10.82 -15.49
C ASP A 107 -3.99 11.58 -15.27
N ILE A 108 -4.82 11.09 -14.35
CA ILE A 108 -6.15 11.67 -14.09
C ILE A 108 -6.02 13.04 -13.38
N ASN A 109 -4.97 13.24 -12.62
CA ASN A 109 -4.79 14.47 -11.84
C ASN A 109 -4.34 15.65 -12.73
N SER A 110 -3.45 15.40 -13.69
CA SER A 110 -2.89 16.44 -14.57
C SER A 110 -3.52 16.47 -15.97
N ASP A 111 -4.46 15.57 -16.27
CA ASP A 111 -5.05 15.38 -17.61
C ASP A 111 -4.01 15.17 -18.71
N THR A 112 -2.90 14.53 -18.34
CA THR A 112 -1.77 14.26 -19.23
C THR A 112 -1.80 12.83 -19.73
N THR A 113 -1.59 12.64 -21.04
CA THR A 113 -1.54 11.30 -21.67
C THR A 113 -0.13 10.98 -22.14
N TYR A 114 0.36 9.80 -21.78
CA TYR A 114 1.61 9.22 -22.19
C TYR A 114 1.36 8.03 -23.12
N LEU A 115 2.05 7.99 -24.27
CA LEU A 115 1.90 6.93 -25.27
C LEU A 115 3.25 6.21 -25.48
N PHE A 116 3.22 4.88 -25.46
CA PHE A 116 4.38 4.02 -25.62
C PHE A 116 4.10 2.96 -26.70
N ASN A 117 4.76 3.07 -27.83
CA ASN A 117 4.45 2.33 -29.07
C ASN A 117 5.02 0.92 -29.15
N THR A 118 5.69 0.39 -28.15
CA THR A 118 6.27 -0.96 -28.21
C THR A 118 6.23 -1.64 -26.84
N TYR A 119 6.17 -2.97 -26.82
CA TYR A 119 6.15 -3.83 -25.62
C TYR A 119 7.55 -4.25 -25.13
N SER A 120 8.62 -3.60 -25.55
CA SER A 120 9.96 -3.89 -25.06
C SER A 120 10.25 -3.12 -23.77
N THR A 121 11.10 -3.68 -22.93
CA THR A 121 11.52 -3.17 -21.62
C THR A 121 11.57 -1.64 -21.54
N TYR A 122 10.58 -1.00 -20.92
CA TYR A 122 10.50 0.45 -20.83
C TYR A 122 11.03 0.95 -19.50
N THR A 123 12.00 1.82 -19.64
CA THR A 123 12.18 2.89 -18.67
C THR A 123 11.17 3.96 -19.03
N ILE A 124 10.07 4.04 -18.29
CA ILE A 124 9.10 5.12 -18.43
C ILE A 124 9.79 6.45 -18.15
N PRO A 125 9.47 7.53 -18.86
CA PRO A 125 10.07 8.84 -18.62
C PRO A 125 9.97 9.20 -17.13
N HIS A 126 10.99 9.87 -16.60
CA HIS A 126 11.12 10.27 -15.19
C HIS A 126 9.94 11.11 -14.64
N SER A 127 8.92 11.38 -15.43
CA SER A 127 7.70 12.10 -15.07
C SER A 127 6.64 11.24 -14.40
N LEU A 128 6.70 9.90 -14.53
CA LEU A 128 5.74 9.01 -13.88
C LEU A 128 6.29 8.44 -12.58
N PRO A 129 5.43 8.24 -11.56
CA PRO A 129 5.82 7.73 -10.25
C PRO A 129 6.11 6.22 -10.22
N PHE A 130 6.05 5.54 -11.37
CA PHE A 130 6.21 4.10 -11.49
C PHE A 130 6.77 3.69 -12.85
N ASN A 131 7.35 2.50 -12.91
CA ASN A 131 7.71 1.77 -14.12
C ASN A 131 6.74 0.62 -14.34
N ILE A 132 6.41 0.34 -15.59
CA ILE A 132 5.62 -0.83 -16.00
C ILE A 132 6.39 -1.62 -17.04
N ARG A 133 6.37 -2.94 -16.89
CA ARG A 133 6.83 -3.88 -17.90
C ARG A 133 5.70 -4.85 -18.22
N TRP A 134 5.28 -4.88 -19.48
CA TRP A 134 4.26 -5.84 -19.92
C TRP A 134 4.81 -7.27 -19.92
N ASN A 135 4.07 -8.20 -19.33
CA ASN A 135 4.41 -9.62 -19.35
C ASN A 135 3.51 -10.35 -20.35
N LYS A 136 3.91 -10.38 -21.62
CA LYS A 136 3.13 -10.94 -22.72
C LYS A 136 2.83 -12.44 -22.58
N THR A 137 3.56 -13.17 -21.71
CA THR A 137 3.37 -14.62 -21.51
C THR A 137 2.15 -14.96 -20.66
N SER A 138 1.60 -14.01 -19.93
CA SER A 138 0.49 -14.25 -19.00
C SER A 138 -0.90 -13.96 -19.59
N VAL A 139 -0.98 -13.43 -20.81
CA VAL A 139 -2.28 -13.06 -21.40
C VAL A 139 -2.45 -13.68 -22.78
N SER A 140 -3.42 -14.56 -22.86
CA SER A 140 -3.90 -15.17 -24.11
C SER A 140 -5.03 -14.39 -24.78
N SER A 141 -5.28 -13.14 -24.38
CA SER A 141 -6.42 -12.36 -24.87
C SER A 141 -6.00 -11.21 -25.77
N THR A 142 -6.64 -11.13 -26.91
CA THR A 142 -6.67 -10.02 -27.87
C THR A 142 -7.64 -8.90 -27.45
N ALA A 143 -8.07 -8.89 -26.19
CA ALA A 143 -9.00 -7.91 -25.68
C ALA A 143 -8.23 -6.71 -25.13
N ASP A 144 -8.73 -5.52 -25.41
CA ASP A 144 -8.27 -4.28 -24.79
C ASP A 144 -8.45 -4.40 -23.26
N GLU A 145 -7.36 -4.30 -22.51
CA GLU A 145 -7.38 -4.40 -21.06
C GLU A 145 -7.09 -3.05 -20.44
N ASN A 146 -7.97 -2.67 -19.51
CA ASN A 146 -7.89 -1.39 -18.84
C ASN A 146 -7.66 -1.59 -17.35
N TYR A 147 -6.68 -0.89 -16.83
CA TYR A 147 -6.33 -0.91 -15.41
C TYR A 147 -6.30 0.50 -14.85
N LYS A 148 -6.55 0.61 -13.56
CA LYS A 148 -6.38 1.85 -12.82
C LYS A 148 -5.43 1.61 -11.65
N VAL A 149 -4.47 2.50 -11.49
CA VAL A 149 -3.53 2.51 -10.37
C VAL A 149 -3.79 3.77 -9.55
N ILE A 150 -3.96 3.59 -8.25
CA ILE A 150 -4.17 4.70 -7.31
C ILE A 150 -3.08 4.64 -6.25
N PHE A 151 -2.34 5.73 -6.09
CA PHE A 151 -1.39 5.93 -4.99
C PHE A 151 -2.06 6.77 -3.92
N SER A 152 -2.23 6.20 -2.75
CA SER A 152 -2.73 6.91 -1.58
C SER A 152 -1.57 7.47 -0.75
N THR A 153 -1.78 8.59 -0.09
CA THR A 153 -0.80 9.12 0.87
C THR A 153 -0.53 8.13 2.00
N THR A 154 0.66 8.17 2.58
CA THR A 154 1.01 7.35 3.75
C THR A 154 -0.01 7.50 4.88
N LYS A 155 -0.46 8.71 5.17
CA LYS A 155 -1.47 9.01 6.19
C LYS A 155 -2.79 8.29 5.93
N ASN A 156 -3.29 8.32 4.70
CA ASN A 156 -4.54 7.67 4.32
C ASN A 156 -4.41 6.15 4.38
N THR A 157 -3.28 5.62 3.94
CA THR A 157 -2.98 4.18 3.97
C THR A 157 -2.88 3.66 5.41
N VAL A 158 -2.18 4.36 6.30
CA VAL A 158 -2.13 4.03 7.73
C VAL A 158 -3.53 4.03 8.34
N SER A 159 -4.34 5.06 8.05
CA SER A 159 -5.71 5.16 8.56
C SER A 159 -6.59 3.99 8.11
N ARG A 160 -6.45 3.56 6.86
CA ARG A 160 -7.16 2.40 6.30
C ARG A 160 -6.72 1.10 6.98
N LEU A 161 -5.41 0.89 7.17
CA LEU A 161 -4.88 -0.29 7.85
C LEU A 161 -5.33 -0.35 9.30
N LYS A 162 -5.30 0.76 10.04
CA LYS A 162 -5.79 0.80 11.42
C LYS A 162 -7.25 0.35 11.53
N LYS A 163 -8.11 0.81 10.62
CA LYS A 163 -9.52 0.40 10.59
C LYS A 163 -9.72 -1.09 10.30
N SER A 164 -8.77 -1.72 9.60
CA SER A 164 -8.86 -3.16 9.31
C SER A 164 -8.33 -4.04 10.44
N LEU A 165 -7.60 -3.46 11.41
CA LEU A 165 -7.06 -4.16 12.57
C LEU A 165 -7.92 -3.98 13.84
N SER A 166 -8.90 -3.09 13.81
CA SER A 166 -9.86 -2.83 14.89
C SER A 166 -11.14 -3.66 14.69
#